data_bf96acff1d551a1a05d34885964b656e
#
_entry.id   bf96acff1d551a1a05d34885964b656e
#
_cell.length_a   1.000
_cell.length_b   1.000
_cell.length_c   1.000
_cell.angle_alpha   90.00
_cell.angle_beta   90.00
_cell.angle_gamma   90.00
#
_symmetry.space_group_name_H-M   'P 1'
#
loop_
_entity.id
_entity.type
_entity.pdbx_description
1 polymer ?
#
loop_
_entity_poly.entity_id
_entity_poly.type
_entity_poly.pdbx_seq_one_letter_code
_entity_poly.pdbx_strand_id
1 'polypeptide(L)' 'MTQDEAGTQIESAINAYGSSAAVMIERILDQVRSEIGQEAVNALIEDHDLELRYNITPGDADFGAD' A
#
# COMPACT_ATOMS: atom_id res chain seq x y z
N MET A 1 7.57 -11.32 -0.49
CA MET A 1 7.58 -10.04 -1.22
C MET A 1 8.41 -9.02 -0.46
N THR A 2 9.21 -8.27 -1.16
CA THR A 2 9.98 -7.19 -0.54
C THR A 2 9.21 -5.88 -0.72
N GLN A 3 9.62 -4.86 0.03
CA GLN A 3 9.01 -3.55 -0.10
C GLN A 3 9.21 -2.99 -1.51
N ASP A 4 10.38 -3.22 -2.10
CA ASP A 4 10.66 -2.77 -3.46
C ASP A 4 9.74 -3.45 -4.47
N GLU A 5 9.54 -4.74 -4.33
CA GLU A 5 8.65 -5.48 -5.22
C GLU A 5 7.22 -4.95 -5.09
N ALA A 6 6.79 -4.69 -3.86
CA ALA A 6 5.45 -4.17 -3.63
C ALA A 6 5.29 -2.81 -4.30
N GLY A 7 6.29 -1.94 -4.17
CA GLY A 7 6.26 -0.64 -4.82
C GLY A 7 6.15 -0.76 -6.34
N THR A 8 6.91 -1.68 -6.92
CA THR A 8 6.83 -1.92 -8.35
C THR A 8 5.45 -2.40 -8.77
N GLN A 9 4.86 -3.29 -7.98
CA GLN A 9 3.52 -3.79 -8.27
C GLN A 9 2.47 -2.69 -8.16
N ILE A 10 2.63 -1.81 -7.17
CA ILE A 10 1.72 -0.68 -7.00
C ILE A 10 1.79 0.24 -8.22
N GLU A 11 3.00 0.58 -8.68
CA GLU A 11 3.15 1.43 -9.85
C GLU A 11 2.58 0.77 -11.10
N SER A 12 2.79 -0.53 -11.25
CA SER A 12 2.21 -1.26 -12.37
C SER A 12 0.69 -1.21 -12.33
N ALA A 13 0.10 -1.35 -11.17
CA ALA A 13 -1.36 -1.29 -11.02
C ALA A 13 -1.87 0.11 -11.38
N ILE A 14 -1.17 1.14 -10.93
CA ILE A 14 -1.55 2.52 -11.25
C ILE A 14 -1.49 2.74 -12.75
N ASN A 15 -0.43 2.27 -13.40
CA ASN A 15 -0.28 2.43 -14.83
C ASN A 15 -1.32 1.65 -15.64
N ALA A 16 -1.68 0.47 -15.15
CA ALA A 16 -2.61 -0.38 -15.88
C ALA A 16 -4.07 0.01 -15.67
N TYR A 17 -4.41 0.40 -14.46
CA TYR A 17 -5.81 0.60 -14.09
C TYR A 17 -6.19 2.02 -13.71
N GLY A 18 -5.22 2.91 -13.51
CA GLY A 18 -5.49 4.29 -13.17
C GLY A 18 -6.33 4.40 -11.90
N SER A 19 -7.46 5.07 -11.99
CA SER A 19 -8.31 5.28 -10.83
C SER A 19 -8.93 4.00 -10.30
N SER A 20 -8.93 2.94 -11.10
CA SER A 20 -9.47 1.65 -10.67
C SER A 20 -8.43 0.80 -9.94
N ALA A 21 -7.22 1.30 -9.77
CA ALA A 21 -6.15 0.53 -9.16
C ALA A 21 -6.32 0.33 -7.66
N ALA A 22 -7.22 1.08 -7.02
CA ALA A 22 -7.36 1.05 -5.57
C ALA A 22 -7.52 -0.36 -4.99
N VAL A 23 -8.35 -1.18 -5.63
CA VAL A 23 -8.59 -2.54 -5.15
C VAL A 23 -7.31 -3.38 -5.22
N MET A 24 -6.58 -3.24 -6.33
CA MET A 24 -5.33 -3.97 -6.49
C MET A 24 -4.29 -3.50 -5.49
N ILE A 25 -4.21 -2.21 -5.28
CA ILE A 25 -3.27 -1.64 -4.33
C ILE A 25 -3.57 -2.15 -2.93
N GLU A 26 -4.84 -2.18 -2.55
CA GLU A 26 -5.22 -2.67 -1.23
C GLU A 26 -4.82 -4.12 -1.02
N ARG A 27 -4.95 -4.94 -2.05
CA ARG A 27 -4.52 -6.33 -1.99
C ARG A 27 -3.02 -6.44 -1.81
N ILE A 28 -2.26 -5.62 -2.53
CA ILE A 28 -0.81 -5.59 -2.41
C ILE A 28 -0.42 -5.18 -1.00
N LEU A 29 -1.08 -4.16 -0.47
CA LEU A 29 -0.79 -3.68 0.88
C LEU A 29 -1.14 -4.71 1.94
N ASP A 30 -2.22 -5.45 1.74
CA ASP A 30 -2.57 -6.51 2.68
C ASP A 30 -1.50 -7.59 2.70
N GLN A 31 -0.98 -7.95 1.56
CA GLN A 31 0.08 -8.94 1.46
C GLN A 31 1.36 -8.42 2.13
N VAL A 32 1.69 -7.16 1.92
CA VAL A 32 2.85 -6.54 2.54
C VAL A 32 2.70 -6.54 4.06
N ARG A 33 1.52 -6.20 4.54
CA ARG A 33 1.27 -6.19 5.97
C ARG A 33 1.49 -7.56 6.58
N SER A 34 1.03 -8.57 5.90
CA SER A 34 1.13 -9.94 6.38
C SER A 34 2.57 -10.47 6.33
N GLU A 35 3.32 -10.10 5.30
CA GLU A 35 4.67 -10.63 5.09
C GLU A 35 5.76 -9.78 5.70
N ILE A 36 5.62 -8.48 5.69
CA ILE A 36 6.66 -7.56 6.14
C ILE A 36 6.23 -6.79 7.40
N GLY A 37 5.05 -6.20 7.37
CA GLY A 37 4.53 -5.47 8.51
C GLY A 37 3.87 -4.16 8.13
N GLN A 38 3.19 -3.57 9.09
CA GLN A 38 2.41 -2.35 8.87
C GLN A 38 3.30 -1.14 8.56
N GLU A 39 4.51 -1.12 9.09
CA GLU A 39 5.41 0.01 8.81
C GLU A 39 5.76 0.08 7.33
N ALA A 40 5.96 -1.07 6.69
CA ALA A 40 6.24 -1.10 5.27
C ALA A 40 5.02 -0.64 4.47
N VAL A 41 3.83 -1.00 4.91
CA VAL A 41 2.59 -0.55 4.29
C VAL A 41 2.51 0.97 4.35
N ASN A 42 2.77 1.55 5.53
CA ASN A 42 2.69 2.99 5.70
C ASN A 42 3.71 3.71 4.83
N ALA A 43 4.92 3.16 4.71
CA ALA A 43 5.96 3.73 3.88
C ALA A 43 5.54 3.74 2.40
N LEU A 44 4.91 2.66 1.95
CA LEU A 44 4.44 2.58 0.57
C LEU A 44 3.33 3.57 0.31
N ILE A 45 2.44 3.77 1.27
CA ILE A 45 1.36 4.75 1.13
C ILE A 45 1.95 6.15 0.97
N GLU A 46 2.97 6.48 1.75
CA GLU A 46 3.61 7.77 1.66
C GLU A 46 4.40 7.93 0.37
N ASP A 47 5.16 6.91 0.01
CA ASP A 47 6.02 6.96 -1.16
C ASP A 47 5.24 7.15 -2.46
N HIS A 48 4.05 6.61 -2.51
CA HIS A 48 3.25 6.65 -3.73
C HIS A 48 2.04 7.57 -3.61
N ASP A 49 1.96 8.34 -2.53
CA ASP A 49 0.86 9.29 -2.29
C ASP A 49 -0.52 8.61 -2.39
N LEU A 50 -0.60 7.41 -1.86
CA LEU A 50 -1.83 6.64 -2.00
C LEU A 50 -2.99 7.25 -1.22
N GLU A 51 -2.69 7.99 -0.18
CA GLU A 51 -3.72 8.66 0.59
C GLU A 51 -4.42 9.74 -0.26
N LEU A 52 -3.61 10.54 -0.96
CA LEU A 52 -4.16 11.58 -1.81
C LEU A 52 -4.79 11.03 -3.08
N ARG A 53 -4.15 10.03 -3.66
CA ARG A 53 -4.61 9.49 -4.94
C ARG A 53 -5.82 8.59 -4.81
N TYR A 54 -5.87 7.77 -3.77
CA TYR A 54 -6.87 6.73 -3.64
C TYR A 54 -7.59 6.74 -2.30
N ASN A 55 -7.28 7.73 -1.47
CA ASN A 55 -7.89 7.84 -0.15
C ASN A 55 -7.58 6.63 0.73
N ILE A 56 -6.40 6.04 0.53
CA ILE A 56 -5.95 4.92 1.33
C ILE A 56 -5.09 5.48 2.45
N THR A 57 -5.60 5.44 3.69
CA THR A 57 -4.87 6.01 4.82
C THR A 57 -3.88 5.02 5.38
N PRO A 58 -2.77 5.49 5.95
CA PRO A 58 -1.83 4.61 6.61
C PRO A 58 -2.52 3.88 7.74
N GLY A 59 -2.28 2.59 7.81
CA GLY A 59 -2.77 1.84 8.93
C GLY A 59 -2.02 2.27 10.14
N ASP A 60 -2.62 2.00 11.28
CA ASP A 60 -2.04 2.45 12.47
C ASP A 60 -1.58 1.24 13.23
N ALA A 61 -0.41 0.81 12.93
CA ALA A 61 0.10 -0.41 13.49
C ALA A 61 0.12 -0.40 15.00
N ASP A 62 0.24 0.73 15.56
CA ASP A 62 0.33 0.84 16.94
C ASP A 62 -0.97 1.08 17.53
N PHE A 63 -1.92 1.50 16.76
CA PHE A 63 -3.13 1.88 17.15
C PHE A 63 -3.87 0.82 17.69
N GLY A 64 -3.72 -0.24 17.05
CA GLY A 64 -4.45 -1.35 17.46
C GLY A 64 -4.17 -1.72 18.88
N ALA A 65 -3.10 -1.29 19.35
CA ALA A 65 -2.74 -1.60 20.70
C ALA A 65 -3.59 -0.91 21.72
N ASP A 66 -4.31 0.01 21.34
CA ASP A 66 -5.13 0.70 22.31
C ASP A 66 -6.17 -0.13 22.97
#